data_0a3495533c9a4ad0bb33361290bc786c
#
_entry.id   0a3495533c9a4ad0bb33361290bc786c
#
_cell.length_a   1.000
_cell.length_b   1.000
_cell.length_c   1.000
_cell.angle_alpha   90.00
_cell.angle_beta   90.00
_cell.angle_gamma   90.00
#
_symmetry.space_group_name_H-M   'P 1'
#
loop_
_entity.id
_entity.type
_entity.pdbx_description
1 polymer ?
#
loop_
_entity_poly.entity_id
_entity_poly.type
_entity_poly.pdbx_seq_one_letter_code
_entity_poly.pdbx_strand_id
1 'polypeptide(L)'
;MTQLSPYDQVISRKRKWTPLAVQKGEVVEGSEDALKRALGLRHLELPVREFLQQGLDRELPNTPGLREALLSNQKDEENHDLALNYVIKAHGAEEKYEDEARHILRAWLDAPEHPILKAAILERSVFFVILPFF
;
A
#
# COMPACT_ATOMS: atom_id res chain seq x y z
N MET A 1 11.23 5.41 -34.31
CA MET A 1 10.40 5.51 -33.11
C MET A 1 11.07 4.73 -31.99
N THR A 2 11.48 5.40 -30.93
CA THR A 2 12.08 4.72 -29.77
C THR A 2 10.96 3.99 -29.04
N GLN A 3 11.05 2.68 -28.92
CA GLN A 3 10.07 1.88 -28.20
C GLN A 3 10.15 2.24 -26.72
N LEU A 4 9.03 2.63 -26.11
CA LEU A 4 8.95 2.89 -24.65
C LEU A 4 9.34 1.64 -23.86
N SER A 5 10.08 1.82 -22.77
CA SER A 5 10.34 0.73 -21.83
C SER A 5 9.03 0.19 -21.23
N PRO A 6 9.02 -1.04 -20.69
CA PRO A 6 7.84 -1.54 -19.98
C PRO A 6 7.38 -0.64 -18.85
N TYR A 7 8.32 -0.04 -18.12
CA TYR A 7 8.02 0.89 -17.02
C TYR A 7 7.40 2.20 -17.52
N ASP A 8 7.94 2.79 -18.59
CA ASP A 8 7.35 3.98 -19.21
C ASP A 8 5.93 3.72 -19.74
N GLN A 9 5.68 2.53 -20.28
CA GLN A 9 4.34 2.13 -20.73
C GLN A 9 3.36 2.04 -19.54
N VAL A 10 3.76 1.48 -18.39
CA VAL A 10 2.93 1.42 -17.19
C VAL A 10 2.64 2.82 -16.68
N ILE A 11 3.67 3.67 -16.53
CA ILE A 11 3.51 5.06 -16.06
C ILE A 11 2.58 5.85 -16.98
N SER A 12 2.74 5.73 -18.30
CA SER A 12 1.92 6.46 -19.28
C SER A 12 0.42 6.10 -19.22
N ARG A 13 0.09 4.91 -18.73
CA ARG A 13 -1.29 4.44 -18.57
C ARG A 13 -1.87 4.71 -17.19
N LYS A 14 -1.04 5.13 -16.25
CA LYS A 14 -1.45 5.38 -14.88
C LYS A 14 -2.39 6.57 -14.80
N ARG A 15 -3.53 6.38 -14.17
CA ARG A 15 -4.50 7.46 -13.92
C ARG A 15 -4.14 8.19 -12.64
N LYS A 16 -4.22 9.51 -12.66
CA LYS A 16 -4.18 10.30 -11.43
C LYS A 16 -5.49 10.11 -10.69
N TRP A 17 -5.40 9.85 -9.41
CA TRP A 17 -6.56 9.70 -8.54
C TRP A 17 -6.29 10.34 -7.18
N THR A 18 -7.34 10.73 -6.52
CA THR A 18 -7.31 11.25 -5.14
C THR A 18 -8.39 10.54 -4.36
N PRO A 19 -8.12 10.09 -3.12
CA PRO A 19 -9.14 9.47 -2.31
C PRO A 19 -10.24 10.48 -1.95
N LEU A 20 -11.47 10.00 -1.94
CA LEU A 20 -12.63 10.77 -1.50
C LEU A 20 -12.93 10.44 -0.05
N ALA A 21 -13.28 11.46 0.74
CA ALA A 21 -13.79 11.25 2.08
C ALA A 21 -15.11 10.46 2.01
N VAL A 22 -15.12 9.27 2.61
CA VAL A 22 -16.31 8.43 2.68
C VAL A 22 -17.21 8.87 3.84
N GLN A 23 -18.51 8.82 3.61
CA GLN A 23 -19.49 8.89 4.67
C GLN A 23 -19.69 7.50 5.26
N LYS A 24 -20.15 7.41 6.51
CA LYS A 24 -20.50 6.14 7.12
C LYS A 24 -21.61 5.49 6.29
N GLY A 25 -21.24 4.47 5.52
CA GLY A 25 -22.17 3.67 4.74
C GLY A 25 -22.74 2.49 5.54
N GLU A 26 -23.54 1.69 4.89
CA GLU A 26 -24.00 0.43 5.46
C GLU A 26 -22.90 -0.62 5.35
N VAL A 27 -22.69 -1.33 6.45
CA VAL A 27 -21.80 -2.50 6.51
C VAL A 27 -22.68 -3.74 6.46
N VAL A 28 -22.26 -4.74 5.72
CA VAL A 28 -23.00 -6.02 5.67
C VAL A 28 -23.08 -6.59 7.07
N GLU A 29 -24.29 -6.99 7.49
CA GLU A 29 -24.54 -7.54 8.81
C GLU A 29 -23.56 -8.69 9.14
N GLY A 30 -22.91 -8.58 10.30
CA GLY A 30 -21.92 -9.57 10.76
C GLY A 30 -20.51 -9.40 10.18
N SER A 31 -20.25 -8.38 9.35
CA SER A 31 -18.93 -8.14 8.76
C SER A 31 -18.16 -6.98 9.41
N GLU A 32 -18.70 -6.32 10.44
CA GLU A 32 -18.12 -5.16 11.10
C GLU A 32 -16.72 -5.48 11.68
N ASP A 33 -16.58 -6.64 12.31
CA ASP A 33 -15.30 -7.07 12.88
C ASP A 33 -14.26 -7.36 11.79
N ALA A 34 -14.66 -8.00 10.70
CA ALA A 34 -13.80 -8.25 9.55
C ALA A 34 -13.33 -6.95 8.88
N LEU A 35 -14.23 -5.95 8.74
CA LEU A 35 -13.89 -4.63 8.24
C LEU A 35 -12.84 -3.96 9.12
N LYS A 36 -13.03 -3.93 10.44
CA LYS A 36 -12.09 -3.33 11.38
C LYS A 36 -10.73 -4.02 11.39
N ARG A 37 -10.71 -5.34 11.22
CA ARG A 37 -9.46 -6.10 11.07
C ARG A 37 -8.76 -5.74 9.76
N ALA A 38 -9.48 -5.64 8.65
CA ALA A 38 -8.92 -5.20 7.38
C ALA A 38 -8.35 -3.77 7.47
N LEU A 39 -9.06 -2.86 8.14
CA LEU A 39 -8.60 -1.48 8.37
C LEU A 39 -7.33 -1.40 9.23
N GLY A 40 -7.11 -2.33 10.16
CA GLY A 40 -5.86 -2.42 10.93
C GLY A 40 -4.62 -2.58 10.04
N LEU A 41 -4.76 -3.21 8.87
CA LEU A 41 -3.68 -3.44 7.91
C LEU A 41 -3.16 -2.15 7.24
N ARG A 42 -3.84 -1.00 7.40
CA ARG A 42 -3.34 0.30 6.94
C ARG A 42 -1.92 0.60 7.45
N HIS A 43 -1.55 0.06 8.62
CA HIS A 43 -0.21 0.23 9.19
C HIS A 43 0.89 -0.38 8.32
N LEU A 44 0.54 -1.10 7.25
CA LEU A 44 1.48 -1.66 6.28
C LEU A 44 1.68 -0.78 5.03
N GLU A 45 0.81 0.19 4.78
CA GLU A 45 0.86 1.06 3.58
C GLU A 45 2.08 2.01 3.61
N LEU A 46 2.22 2.80 4.67
CA LEU A 46 3.37 3.70 4.81
C LEU A 46 4.72 2.99 4.85
N PRO A 47 4.87 1.82 5.52
CA PRO A 47 6.09 1.02 5.43
C PRO A 47 6.45 0.57 4.02
N VAL A 48 5.49 0.27 3.16
CA VAL A 48 5.76 -0.01 1.73
C VAL A 48 6.45 1.19 1.08
N ARG A 49 5.94 2.40 1.32
CA ARG A 49 6.57 3.65 0.86
C ARG A 49 8.02 3.78 1.35
N GLU A 50 8.28 3.47 2.62
CA GLU A 50 9.61 3.53 3.21
C GLU A 50 10.56 2.49 2.60
N PHE A 51 10.10 1.27 2.36
CA PHE A 51 10.88 0.25 1.67
C PHE A 51 11.19 0.64 0.22
N LEU A 52 10.26 1.26 -0.48
CA LEU A 52 10.50 1.81 -1.82
C LEU A 52 11.57 2.90 -1.77
N GLN A 53 11.53 3.80 -0.78
CA GLN A 53 12.56 4.83 -0.59
C GLN A 53 13.93 4.21 -0.32
N GLN A 54 14.02 3.26 0.60
CA GLN A 54 15.27 2.55 0.89
C GLN A 54 15.84 1.84 -0.34
N GLY A 55 14.96 1.32 -1.20
CA GLY A 55 15.35 0.73 -2.48
C GLY A 55 15.86 1.77 -3.48
N LEU A 56 15.23 2.94 -3.54
CA LEU A 56 15.65 4.06 -4.39
C LEU A 56 17.00 4.64 -3.98
N ASP A 57 17.35 4.55 -2.70
CA ASP A 57 18.63 5.02 -2.14
C ASP A 57 19.78 4.03 -2.38
N ARG A 58 19.48 2.83 -2.87
CA ARG A 58 20.45 1.81 -3.27
C ARG A 58 20.77 1.88 -4.75
N GLU A 59 21.80 1.15 -5.15
CA GLU A 59 22.10 0.95 -6.56
C GLU A 59 20.99 0.13 -7.21
N LEU A 60 20.34 0.71 -8.21
CA LEU A 60 19.29 0.09 -9.00
C LEU A 60 19.84 -0.29 -10.38
N PRO A 61 19.29 -1.35 -11.01
CA PRO A 61 19.58 -1.65 -12.40
C PRO A 61 19.33 -0.42 -13.29
N ASN A 62 20.23 -0.16 -14.23
CA ASN A 62 20.07 0.92 -15.20
C ASN A 62 19.02 0.55 -16.26
N THR A 63 17.78 0.46 -15.83
CA THR A 63 16.63 0.13 -16.68
C THR A 63 15.78 1.40 -16.87
N PRO A 64 15.56 1.84 -18.12
CA PRO A 64 14.77 3.05 -18.39
C PRO A 64 13.37 2.99 -17.75
N GLY A 65 12.97 4.07 -17.08
CA GLY A 65 11.68 4.20 -16.44
C GLY A 65 11.52 3.48 -15.09
N LEU A 66 12.50 2.66 -14.64
CA LEU A 66 12.40 1.92 -13.37
C LEU A 66 12.28 2.86 -12.17
N ARG A 67 13.17 3.86 -12.07
CA ARG A 67 13.18 4.82 -10.95
C ARG A 67 11.88 5.62 -10.90
N GLU A 68 11.40 6.07 -12.03
CA GLU A 68 10.14 6.82 -12.16
C GLU A 68 8.93 5.95 -11.75
N ALA A 69 8.94 4.66 -12.10
CA ALA A 69 7.90 3.72 -11.69
C ALA A 69 7.87 3.54 -10.17
N LEU A 70 9.03 3.38 -9.53
CA LEU A 70 9.13 3.25 -8.07
C LEU A 70 8.69 4.54 -7.36
N LEU A 71 9.08 5.71 -7.84
CA LEU A 71 8.63 7.00 -7.32
C LEU A 71 7.12 7.19 -7.48
N SER A 72 6.57 6.73 -8.60
CA SER A 72 5.12 6.77 -8.84
C SER A 72 4.36 5.87 -7.87
N ASN A 73 4.87 4.66 -7.58
CA ASN A 73 4.27 3.78 -6.59
C ASN A 73 4.37 4.36 -5.19
N GLN A 74 5.54 4.91 -4.81
CA GLN A 74 5.71 5.56 -3.52
C GLN A 74 4.66 6.65 -3.25
N LYS A 75 4.27 7.39 -4.28
CA LYS A 75 3.22 8.40 -4.17
C LYS A 75 1.82 7.80 -4.00
N ASP A 76 1.57 6.62 -4.57
CA ASP A 76 0.28 5.97 -4.39
C ASP A 76 0.06 5.54 -2.95
N GLU A 77 1.12 5.12 -2.23
CA GLU A 77 1.02 4.73 -0.81
C GLU A 77 0.47 5.85 0.08
N GLU A 78 0.78 7.11 -0.23
CA GLU A 78 0.20 8.26 0.47
C GLU A 78 -1.32 8.35 0.24
N ASN A 79 -1.76 8.07 -0.97
CA ASN A 79 -3.18 8.06 -1.30
C ASN A 79 -3.92 6.86 -0.69
N HIS A 80 -3.27 5.69 -0.64
CA HIS A 80 -3.82 4.50 0.01
C HIS A 80 -4.02 4.73 1.50
N ASP A 81 -3.00 5.23 2.21
CA ASP A 81 -3.11 5.55 3.64
C ASP A 81 -4.23 6.57 3.90
N LEU A 82 -4.33 7.61 3.07
CA LEU A 82 -5.38 8.61 3.20
C LEU A 82 -6.78 8.02 2.95
N ALA A 83 -6.93 7.15 1.95
CA ALA A 83 -8.20 6.48 1.67
C ALA A 83 -8.65 5.62 2.85
N LEU A 84 -7.75 4.78 3.37
CA LEU A 84 -8.02 3.93 4.53
C LEU A 84 -8.32 4.75 5.79
N ASN A 85 -7.64 5.88 5.98
CA ASN A 85 -7.90 6.79 7.09
C ASN A 85 -9.31 7.40 7.02
N TYR A 86 -9.82 7.70 5.82
CA TYR A 86 -11.21 8.15 5.68
C TYR A 86 -12.21 7.06 6.10
N VAL A 87 -11.97 5.81 5.72
CA VAL A 87 -12.82 4.68 6.12
C VAL A 87 -12.76 4.45 7.64
N ILE A 88 -11.57 4.55 8.24
CA ILE A 88 -11.40 4.44 9.70
C ILE A 88 -12.14 5.56 10.44
N LYS A 89 -12.10 6.79 9.95
CA LYS A 89 -12.86 7.90 10.54
C LYS A 89 -14.36 7.65 10.48
N ALA A 90 -14.86 6.97 9.44
CA ALA A 90 -16.27 6.67 9.30
C ALA A 90 -16.73 5.48 10.18
N HIS A 91 -15.91 4.44 10.32
CA HIS A 91 -16.31 3.16 10.95
C HIS A 91 -15.59 2.84 12.26
N GLY A 92 -14.53 3.57 12.59
CA GLY A 92 -13.69 3.32 13.75
C GLY A 92 -12.61 2.26 13.51
N ALA A 93 -11.70 2.15 14.46
CA ALA A 93 -10.64 1.15 14.48
C ALA A 93 -10.70 0.35 15.78
N GLU A 94 -10.07 -0.81 15.80
CA GLU A 94 -9.95 -1.68 16.97
C GLU A 94 -8.47 -1.88 17.30
N GLU A 95 -8.06 -1.52 18.50
CA GLU A 95 -6.66 -1.58 18.93
C GLU A 95 -6.05 -2.98 18.77
N LYS A 96 -6.83 -4.03 19.07
CA LYS A 96 -6.38 -5.43 18.92
C LYS A 96 -5.91 -5.75 17.49
N TYR A 97 -6.58 -5.19 16.46
CA TYR A 97 -6.22 -5.40 15.06
C TYR A 97 -5.07 -4.51 14.61
N GLU A 98 -4.99 -3.32 15.16
CA GLU A 98 -3.84 -2.45 14.96
C GLU A 98 -2.56 -3.04 15.57
N ASP A 99 -2.67 -3.70 16.74
CA ASP A 99 -1.55 -4.44 17.36
C ASP A 99 -1.13 -5.65 16.53
N GLU A 100 -2.08 -6.40 15.97
CA GLU A 100 -1.80 -7.50 15.06
C GLU A 100 -1.02 -7.00 13.82
N ALA A 101 -1.47 -5.91 13.21
CA ALA A 101 -0.80 -5.31 12.05
C ALA A 101 0.61 -4.80 12.41
N ARG A 102 0.77 -4.15 13.55
CA ARG A 102 2.09 -3.72 14.06
C ARG A 102 3.04 -4.88 14.32
N HIS A 103 2.50 -6.03 14.77
CA HIS A 103 3.30 -7.24 14.94
C HIS A 103 3.80 -7.79 13.59
N ILE A 104 2.93 -7.85 12.60
CA ILE A 104 3.30 -8.23 11.22
C ILE A 104 4.37 -7.27 10.68
N LEU A 105 4.16 -5.96 10.84
CA LEU A 105 5.13 -4.95 10.40
C LEU A 105 6.52 -5.16 11.01
N ARG A 106 6.61 -5.45 12.32
CA ARG A 106 7.91 -5.69 12.96
C ARG A 106 8.65 -6.86 12.31
N ALA A 107 7.95 -7.95 12.01
CA ALA A 107 8.56 -9.09 11.31
C ALA A 107 9.12 -8.69 9.94
N TRP A 108 8.44 -7.80 9.21
CA TRP A 108 8.93 -7.28 7.93
C TRP A 108 10.09 -6.30 8.07
N LEU A 109 10.12 -5.47 9.10
CA LEU A 109 11.23 -4.57 9.39
C LEU A 109 12.51 -5.37 9.66
N ASP A 110 12.40 -6.45 10.44
CA ASP A 110 13.52 -7.31 10.83
C ASP A 110 13.95 -8.28 9.71
N ALA A 111 13.13 -8.49 8.70
CA ALA A 111 13.42 -9.41 7.60
C ALA A 111 14.63 -8.93 6.78
N PRO A 112 15.56 -9.84 6.40
CA PRO A 112 16.83 -9.48 5.73
C PRO A 112 16.68 -9.16 4.24
N GLU A 113 15.51 -9.35 3.66
CA GLU A 113 15.25 -9.20 2.23
C GLU A 113 15.53 -7.78 1.73
N HIS A 114 15.80 -7.67 0.44
CA HIS A 114 15.97 -6.38 -0.21
C HIS A 114 14.68 -5.52 -0.07
N PRO A 115 14.79 -4.22 0.24
CA PRO A 115 13.61 -3.36 0.47
C PRO A 115 12.57 -3.39 -0.65
N ILE A 116 13.00 -3.36 -1.92
CA ILE A 116 12.07 -3.47 -3.06
C ILE A 116 11.28 -4.78 -3.03
N LEU A 117 11.93 -5.88 -2.64
CA LEU A 117 11.26 -7.17 -2.52
C LEU A 117 10.25 -7.16 -1.37
N LYS A 118 10.62 -6.57 -0.23
CA LYS A 118 9.69 -6.37 0.90
C LYS A 118 8.45 -5.59 0.45
N ALA A 119 8.65 -4.45 -0.22
CA ALA A 119 7.56 -3.65 -0.77
C ALA A 119 6.66 -4.48 -1.71
N ALA A 120 7.26 -5.18 -2.67
CA ALA A 120 6.51 -5.97 -3.66
C ALA A 120 5.68 -7.11 -3.03
N ILE A 121 6.19 -7.76 -1.98
CA ILE A 121 5.47 -8.82 -1.28
C ILE A 121 4.33 -8.24 -0.46
N LEU A 122 4.55 -7.15 0.28
CA LEU A 122 3.51 -6.49 1.06
C LEU A 122 2.39 -5.99 0.16
N GLU A 123 2.70 -5.31 -0.93
CA GLU A 123 1.77 -4.87 -1.95
C GLU A 123 0.89 -6.03 -2.46
N ARG A 124 1.53 -7.11 -2.87
CA ARG A 124 0.83 -8.29 -3.39
C ARG A 124 -0.07 -8.92 -2.31
N SER A 125 0.45 -9.12 -1.11
CA SER A 125 -0.25 -9.82 -0.04
C SER A 125 -1.39 -8.97 0.54
N VAL A 126 -1.12 -7.71 0.84
CA VAL A 126 -2.08 -6.79 1.44
C VAL A 126 -3.24 -6.54 0.50
N PHE A 127 -2.99 -6.20 -0.77
CA PHE A 127 -4.06 -5.94 -1.74
C PHE A 127 -4.92 -7.17 -2.01
N PHE A 128 -4.34 -8.36 -2.13
CA PHE A 128 -5.12 -9.57 -2.32
C PHE A 128 -6.02 -9.93 -1.15
N VAL A 129 -5.64 -9.54 0.07
CA VAL A 129 -6.42 -9.87 1.28
C VAL A 129 -7.42 -8.77 1.61
N ILE A 130 -7.05 -7.49 1.46
CA ILE A 130 -7.87 -6.35 1.91
C ILE A 130 -8.93 -5.95 0.89
N LEU A 131 -8.59 -5.87 -0.39
CA LEU A 131 -9.52 -5.38 -1.41
C LEU A 131 -10.88 -6.09 -1.44
N PRO A 132 -10.99 -7.41 -1.18
CA PRO A 132 -12.29 -8.07 -1.10
C PRO A 132 -13.20 -7.60 0.04
N PHE A 133 -12.67 -6.83 1.01
CA PHE A 133 -13.44 -6.30 2.15
C PHE A 133 -13.99 -4.88 1.91
N PHE A 134 -13.59 -4.24 0.84
CA PHE A 134 -14.02 -2.91 0.41
C PHE A 134 -14.84 -2.97 -0.88
#